data_f2e553077f00440f0fca8cbd98f291d3
#
_entry.id   f2e553077f00440f0fca8cbd98f291d3
#
_cell.length_a   1.000
_cell.length_b   1.000
_cell.length_c   1.000
_cell.angle_alpha   90.00
_cell.angle_beta   90.00
_cell.angle_gamma   90.00
#
_symmetry.space_group_name_H-M   'P 1'
#
loop_
_entity.id
_entity.type
_entity.pdbx_description
1 polymer ?
#
loop_
_entity_poly.entity_id
_entity_poly.type
_entity_poly.pdbx_seq_one_letter_code
_entity_poly.pdbx_strand_id
1 'polypeptide(L)'
;MFNVRDRDLGSTVQDAMEKLNKEKGVLPEGYFLEWSGQYENLIRGKQTLMWIAPVVLVIIFFSLYFAFHSVREAFLSLITVPFALIGGAYMIYFWGVNLSVGVAVGFIALFGIAVETGIVMVIYLNDAMQQLIKLKGNSSETITKEDLREYVIHGAAKRLRPKLMTVCVSLFGLVPVLWATGVGVDVMQPIVLPMIGGVLTSSTHILLVTPLIFLMSKEYELRKYGKLEVHDVHH
;
A
#
# COMPACT_ATOMS: atom_id res chain seq x y z
N MET A 1 -13.88 30.61 -18.84
CA MET A 1 -13.85 29.50 -17.90
C MET A 1 -14.67 28.36 -18.50
N PHE A 2 -14.11 27.19 -18.73
CA PHE A 2 -14.86 26.04 -19.25
C PHE A 2 -14.85 24.92 -18.21
N ASN A 3 -15.91 24.14 -18.15
CA ASN A 3 -16.03 22.99 -17.25
C ASN A 3 -16.04 21.71 -18.09
N VAL A 4 -15.31 20.69 -17.66
CA VAL A 4 -15.23 19.40 -18.36
C VAL A 4 -16.28 18.48 -17.77
N ARG A 5 -17.13 17.86 -18.64
CA ARG A 5 -18.07 16.82 -18.25
C ARG A 5 -17.73 15.53 -18.99
N ASP A 6 -17.84 14.41 -18.29
CA ASP A 6 -17.69 13.04 -18.83
C ASP A 6 -16.30 12.72 -19.44
N ARG A 7 -15.28 13.55 -19.14
CA ARG A 7 -13.91 13.33 -19.60
C ARG A 7 -12.89 13.81 -18.54
N ASP A 8 -11.69 13.18 -18.54
CA ASP A 8 -10.59 13.61 -17.68
C ASP A 8 -10.07 15.02 -18.05
N LEU A 9 -9.83 15.83 -17.02
CA LEU A 9 -9.35 17.20 -17.18
C LEU A 9 -7.97 17.24 -17.85
N GLY A 10 -7.07 16.34 -17.48
CA GLY A 10 -5.71 16.26 -18.00
C GLY A 10 -5.69 15.97 -19.50
N SER A 11 -6.44 14.94 -19.94
CA SER A 11 -6.54 14.55 -21.33
C SER A 11 -7.24 15.60 -22.18
N THR A 12 -8.25 16.29 -21.63
CA THR A 12 -8.97 17.36 -22.34
C THR A 12 -8.08 18.56 -22.61
N VAL A 13 -7.30 18.99 -21.61
CA VAL A 13 -6.37 20.11 -21.77
C VAL A 13 -5.22 19.73 -22.70
N GLN A 14 -4.73 18.49 -22.65
CA GLN A 14 -3.67 18.03 -23.52
C GLN A 14 -4.10 17.99 -24.99
N ASP A 15 -5.32 17.51 -25.29
CA ASP A 15 -5.91 17.55 -26.62
C ASP A 15 -6.12 19.00 -27.11
N ALA A 16 -6.54 19.89 -26.21
CA ALA A 16 -6.70 21.32 -26.54
C ALA A 16 -5.35 21.98 -26.86
N MET A 17 -4.30 21.69 -26.10
CA MET A 17 -2.94 22.14 -26.38
C MET A 17 -2.44 21.62 -27.73
N GLU A 18 -2.66 20.34 -28.03
CA GLU A 18 -2.23 19.74 -29.28
C GLU A 18 -2.93 20.36 -30.49
N LYS A 19 -4.24 20.62 -30.39
CA LYS A 19 -5.01 21.30 -31.44
C LYS A 19 -4.55 22.74 -31.66
N LEU A 20 -4.32 23.48 -30.58
CA LEU A 20 -3.82 24.85 -30.63
C LEU A 20 -2.41 24.94 -31.22
N ASN A 21 -1.55 23.99 -30.90
CA ASN A 21 -0.20 23.93 -31.48
C ASN A 21 -0.18 23.52 -32.97
N LYS A 22 -1.17 22.76 -33.44
CA LYS A 22 -1.33 22.42 -34.87
C LYS A 22 -1.83 23.54 -35.70
N GLU A 23 -2.69 24.42 -35.15
CA GLU A 23 -3.21 25.61 -35.81
C GLU A 23 -2.25 26.78 -35.56
N LYS A 24 -1.14 26.84 -36.31
CA LYS A 24 -0.21 27.98 -36.30
C LYS A 24 -0.95 29.26 -36.73
N GLY A 25 -1.10 30.22 -35.82
CA GLY A 25 -1.69 31.54 -36.13
C GLY A 25 -2.98 31.88 -35.38
N VAL A 26 -3.43 31.03 -34.44
CA VAL A 26 -4.62 31.31 -33.60
C VAL A 26 -4.35 32.46 -32.62
N LEU A 27 -3.11 32.68 -32.19
CA LEU A 27 -2.73 33.77 -31.31
C LEU A 27 -1.99 34.88 -32.08
N PRO A 28 -2.39 36.14 -31.95
CA PRO A 28 -1.63 37.28 -32.45
C PRO A 28 -0.25 37.35 -31.80
N GLU A 29 0.71 37.97 -32.49
CA GLU A 29 2.05 38.20 -31.93
C GLU A 29 1.99 38.95 -30.60
N GLY A 30 2.64 38.42 -29.57
CA GLY A 30 2.70 39.01 -28.23
C GLY A 30 1.67 38.41 -27.23
N TYR A 31 0.82 37.47 -27.66
CA TYR A 31 -0.10 36.76 -26.76
C TYR A 31 0.45 35.37 -26.40
N PHE A 32 0.27 34.98 -25.14
CA PHE A 32 0.61 33.65 -24.65
C PHE A 32 -0.61 33.04 -23.95
N LEU A 33 -0.71 31.71 -24.02
CA LEU A 33 -1.75 30.93 -23.38
C LEU A 33 -1.22 30.31 -22.10
N GLU A 34 -1.86 30.66 -20.99
CA GLU A 34 -1.56 30.08 -19.69
C GLU A 34 -2.74 29.23 -19.19
N TRP A 35 -2.48 27.99 -18.87
CA TRP A 35 -3.47 27.06 -18.33
C TRP A 35 -3.45 27.12 -16.81
N SER A 36 -4.42 27.79 -16.23
CA SER A 36 -4.54 28.01 -14.79
C SER A 36 -5.69 27.21 -14.16
N GLY A 37 -5.73 27.17 -12.84
CA GLY A 37 -6.80 26.54 -12.07
C GLY A 37 -6.55 25.06 -11.75
N GLN A 38 -7.56 24.20 -11.91
CA GLN A 38 -7.47 22.80 -11.51
C GLN A 38 -6.38 22.01 -12.27
N TYR A 39 -6.12 22.36 -13.53
CA TYR A 39 -5.07 21.72 -14.33
C TYR A 39 -3.66 22.02 -13.80
N GLU A 40 -3.39 23.26 -13.43
CA GLU A 40 -2.12 23.64 -12.81
C GLU A 40 -1.89 22.89 -11.48
N ASN A 41 -2.93 22.80 -10.64
CA ASN A 41 -2.89 22.05 -9.39
C ASN A 41 -2.65 20.55 -9.63
N LEU A 42 -3.21 19.99 -10.70
CA LEU A 42 -3.00 18.59 -11.08
C LEU A 42 -1.54 18.33 -11.49
N ILE A 43 -0.94 19.22 -12.30
CA ILE A 43 0.48 19.10 -12.69
C ILE A 43 1.39 19.27 -11.49
N ARG A 44 1.18 20.30 -10.68
CA ARG A 44 1.95 20.52 -9.46
C ARG A 44 1.84 19.33 -8.50
N GLY A 45 0.62 18.83 -8.29
CA GLY A 45 0.39 17.63 -7.47
C GLY A 45 1.13 16.41 -8.00
N LYS A 46 1.08 16.16 -9.32
CA LYS A 46 1.80 15.04 -9.96
C LYS A 46 3.31 15.17 -9.81
N GLN A 47 3.87 16.35 -10.04
CA GLN A 47 5.31 16.59 -9.87
C GLN A 47 5.75 16.43 -8.42
N THR A 48 5.00 16.99 -7.47
CA THR A 48 5.26 16.87 -6.04
C THR A 48 5.24 15.41 -5.59
N LEU A 49 4.22 14.64 -6.01
CA LEU A 49 4.10 13.22 -5.68
C LEU A 49 5.26 12.38 -6.27
N MET A 50 5.70 12.70 -7.47
CA MET A 50 6.80 11.98 -8.12
C MET A 50 8.12 12.09 -7.34
N TRP A 51 8.35 13.20 -6.64
CA TRP A 51 9.52 13.41 -5.79
C TRP A 51 9.31 12.95 -4.35
N ILE A 52 8.13 13.19 -3.78
CA ILE A 52 7.85 12.85 -2.38
C ILE A 52 7.70 11.34 -2.19
N ALA A 53 7.04 10.62 -3.11
CA ALA A 53 6.79 9.19 -2.96
C ALA A 53 8.06 8.35 -2.77
N PRO A 54 9.14 8.50 -3.58
CA PRO A 54 10.37 7.75 -3.36
C PRO A 54 11.08 8.15 -2.06
N VAL A 55 11.06 9.42 -1.67
CA VAL A 55 11.65 9.89 -0.41
C VAL A 55 10.93 9.26 0.79
N VAL A 56 9.62 9.25 0.77
CA VAL A 56 8.81 8.61 1.83
C VAL A 56 9.07 7.10 1.89
N LEU A 57 9.15 6.42 0.75
CA LEU A 57 9.52 5.00 0.68
C LEU A 57 10.87 4.71 1.33
N VAL A 58 11.86 5.53 1.05
CA VAL A 58 13.20 5.39 1.65
C VAL A 58 13.14 5.60 3.16
N ILE A 59 12.44 6.63 3.63
CA ILE A 59 12.27 6.89 5.07
C ILE A 59 11.57 5.72 5.76
N ILE A 60 10.51 5.19 5.17
CA ILE A 60 9.78 4.04 5.70
C ILE A 60 10.69 2.80 5.73
N PHE A 61 11.44 2.55 4.67
CA PHE A 61 12.39 1.43 4.62
C PHE A 61 13.43 1.51 5.75
N PHE A 62 14.03 2.67 5.96
CA PHE A 62 14.97 2.87 7.06
C PHE A 62 14.31 2.73 8.43
N SER A 63 13.11 3.28 8.62
CA SER A 63 12.34 3.09 9.86
C SER A 63 12.07 1.63 10.14
N LEU A 64 11.68 0.85 9.14
CA LEU A 64 11.48 -0.60 9.26
C LEU A 64 12.77 -1.34 9.55
N TYR A 65 13.86 -0.95 8.89
CA TYR A 65 15.17 -1.54 9.15
C TYR A 65 15.61 -1.32 10.60
N PHE A 66 15.43 -0.10 11.12
CA PHE A 66 15.75 0.19 12.54
C PHE A 66 14.81 -0.56 13.51
N ALA A 67 13.54 -0.77 13.14
CA ALA A 67 12.59 -1.49 13.97
C ALA A 67 12.89 -3.00 14.04
N PHE A 68 13.22 -3.61 12.90
CA PHE A 68 13.43 -5.06 12.82
C PHE A 68 14.91 -5.49 12.93
N HIS A 69 15.84 -4.57 12.78
CA HIS A 69 17.28 -4.84 12.67
C HIS A 69 17.62 -5.90 11.58
N SER A 70 16.70 -6.09 10.63
CA SER A 70 16.78 -7.08 9.57
C SER A 70 16.23 -6.54 8.26
N VAL A 71 17.07 -6.46 7.23
CA VAL A 71 16.69 -6.04 5.89
C VAL A 71 15.58 -6.96 5.30
N ARG A 72 15.67 -8.25 5.61
CA ARG A 72 14.75 -9.26 5.11
C ARG A 72 13.33 -9.04 5.64
N GLU A 73 13.18 -8.76 6.92
CA GLU A 73 11.90 -8.52 7.57
C GLU A 73 11.30 -7.17 7.18
N ALA A 74 12.13 -6.14 7.03
CA ALA A 74 11.71 -4.86 6.48
C ALA A 74 11.17 -5.02 5.05
N PHE A 75 11.85 -5.79 4.21
CA PHE A 75 11.40 -6.06 2.84
C PHE A 75 10.11 -6.89 2.80
N LEU A 76 9.97 -7.89 3.67
CA LEU A 76 8.74 -8.68 3.82
C LEU A 76 7.52 -7.82 4.16
N SER A 77 7.71 -6.82 5.03
CA SER A 77 6.64 -5.87 5.37
C SER A 77 6.28 -4.99 4.19
N LEU A 78 7.27 -4.52 3.41
CA LEU A 78 7.05 -3.65 2.25
C LEU A 78 6.42 -4.37 1.05
N ILE A 79 6.61 -5.68 0.90
CA ILE A 79 6.04 -6.44 -0.23
C ILE A 79 4.50 -6.41 -0.26
N THR A 80 3.87 -6.09 0.86
CA THR A 80 2.42 -5.90 0.96
C THR A 80 1.93 -4.69 0.16
N VAL A 81 2.77 -3.65 0.02
CA VAL A 81 2.41 -2.39 -0.63
C VAL A 81 2.05 -2.57 -2.11
N PRO A 82 2.85 -3.24 -2.95
CA PRO A 82 2.48 -3.50 -4.34
C PRO A 82 1.13 -4.19 -4.48
N PHE A 83 0.81 -5.15 -3.61
CA PHE A 83 -0.49 -5.83 -3.65
C PHE A 83 -1.64 -4.91 -3.25
N ALA A 84 -1.44 -4.02 -2.30
CA ALA A 84 -2.41 -3.00 -1.96
C ALA A 84 -2.65 -2.03 -3.13
N LEU A 85 -1.58 -1.59 -3.80
CA LEU A 85 -1.68 -0.70 -4.95
C LEU A 85 -2.42 -1.35 -6.13
N ILE A 86 -2.17 -2.63 -6.41
CA ILE A 86 -2.88 -3.39 -7.44
C ILE A 86 -4.37 -3.45 -7.12
N GLY A 87 -4.74 -3.74 -5.87
CA GLY A 87 -6.15 -3.76 -5.46
C GLY A 87 -6.84 -2.42 -5.58
N GLY A 88 -6.16 -1.35 -5.18
CA GLY A 88 -6.64 0.03 -5.34
C GLY A 88 -6.83 0.40 -6.81
N ALA A 89 -5.86 0.08 -7.67
CA ALA A 89 -5.92 0.34 -9.10
C ALA A 89 -7.07 -0.43 -9.77
N TYR A 90 -7.26 -1.71 -9.38
CA TYR A 90 -8.36 -2.53 -9.89
C TYR A 90 -9.73 -1.96 -9.54
N MET A 91 -9.89 -1.44 -8.31
CA MET A 91 -11.15 -0.83 -7.87
C MET A 91 -11.48 0.45 -8.64
N ILE A 92 -10.47 1.30 -8.90
CA ILE A 92 -10.61 2.51 -9.71
C ILE A 92 -11.02 2.15 -11.14
N TYR A 93 -10.35 1.17 -11.75
CA TYR A 93 -10.67 0.69 -13.09
C TYR A 93 -12.09 0.16 -13.19
N PHE A 94 -12.52 -0.66 -12.22
CA PHE A 94 -13.85 -1.26 -12.19
C PHE A 94 -14.96 -0.22 -12.04
N TRP A 95 -14.70 0.86 -11.27
CA TRP A 95 -15.67 1.94 -11.05
C TRP A 95 -15.65 3.01 -12.15
N GLY A 96 -14.69 2.93 -13.08
CA GLY A 96 -14.56 3.87 -14.19
C GLY A 96 -14.15 5.29 -13.77
N VAL A 97 -13.46 5.44 -12.62
CA VAL A 97 -13.01 6.74 -12.11
C VAL A 97 -11.66 7.11 -12.73
N ASN A 98 -11.58 8.35 -13.23
CA ASN A 98 -10.34 8.88 -13.78
C ASN A 98 -9.31 9.19 -12.71
N LEU A 99 -8.02 9.05 -13.06
CA LEU A 99 -6.92 9.42 -12.18
C LEU A 99 -6.97 10.92 -11.85
N SER A 100 -7.22 11.23 -10.60
CA SER A 100 -7.33 12.57 -10.06
C SER A 100 -6.42 12.76 -8.85
N VAL A 101 -6.28 13.99 -8.36
CA VAL A 101 -5.56 14.29 -7.12
C VAL A 101 -6.19 13.53 -5.95
N GLY A 102 -7.53 13.39 -5.92
CA GLY A 102 -8.23 12.61 -4.90
C GLY A 102 -7.81 11.14 -4.89
N VAL A 103 -7.71 10.52 -6.07
CA VAL A 103 -7.20 9.14 -6.22
C VAL A 103 -5.77 9.01 -5.68
N ALA A 104 -4.89 9.97 -5.99
CA ALA A 104 -3.52 9.97 -5.49
C ALA A 104 -3.45 10.06 -3.96
N VAL A 105 -4.28 10.92 -3.35
CA VAL A 105 -4.41 11.01 -1.88
C VAL A 105 -4.90 9.69 -1.29
N GLY A 106 -5.89 9.04 -1.93
CA GLY A 106 -6.37 7.72 -1.53
C GLY A 106 -5.28 6.66 -1.55
N PHE A 107 -4.41 6.65 -2.56
CA PHE A 107 -3.25 5.75 -2.60
C PHE A 107 -2.21 6.03 -1.52
N ILE A 108 -1.97 7.29 -1.18
CA ILE A 108 -1.06 7.65 -0.07
C ILE A 108 -1.60 7.10 1.26
N ALA A 109 -2.90 7.31 1.51
CA ALA A 109 -3.54 6.78 2.72
C ALA A 109 -3.50 5.24 2.76
N LEU A 110 -3.80 4.58 1.62
CA LEU A 110 -3.72 3.14 1.46
C LEU A 110 -2.31 2.60 1.74
N PHE A 111 -1.29 3.30 1.28
CA PHE A 111 0.11 2.94 1.53
C PHE A 111 0.41 2.85 3.02
N GLY A 112 0.00 3.84 3.81
CA GLY A 112 0.17 3.83 5.27
C GLY A 112 -0.49 2.62 5.93
N ILE A 113 -1.74 2.32 5.57
CA ILE A 113 -2.50 1.17 6.11
C ILE A 113 -1.84 -0.16 5.73
N ALA A 114 -1.33 -0.27 4.49
CA ALA A 114 -0.68 -1.48 4.01
C ALA A 114 0.63 -1.77 4.76
N VAL A 115 1.47 -0.74 4.94
CA VAL A 115 2.74 -0.86 5.68
C VAL A 115 2.49 -1.21 7.14
N GLU A 116 1.60 -0.48 7.84
CA GLU A 116 1.24 -0.77 9.23
C GLU A 116 0.81 -2.23 9.41
N THR A 117 -0.02 -2.71 8.52
CA THR A 117 -0.52 -4.09 8.57
C THR A 117 0.60 -5.11 8.35
N GLY A 118 1.51 -4.83 7.42
CA GLY A 118 2.69 -5.67 7.14
C GLY A 118 3.61 -5.78 8.36
N ILE A 119 3.91 -4.66 9.00
CA ILE A 119 4.74 -4.59 10.21
C ILE A 119 4.18 -5.47 11.31
N VAL A 120 2.90 -5.28 11.63
CA VAL A 120 2.28 -6.01 12.74
C VAL A 120 2.28 -7.51 12.49
N MET A 121 2.05 -7.97 11.26
CA MET A 121 2.10 -9.41 10.94
C MET A 121 3.50 -9.99 11.15
N VAL A 122 4.55 -9.29 10.68
CA VAL A 122 5.94 -9.75 10.87
C VAL A 122 6.33 -9.80 12.34
N ILE A 123 5.90 -8.84 13.17
CA ILE A 123 6.13 -8.86 14.62
C ILE A 123 5.52 -10.13 15.24
N TYR A 124 4.25 -10.46 14.95
CA TYR A 124 3.61 -11.65 15.51
C TYR A 124 4.27 -12.96 15.05
N LEU A 125 4.77 -13.00 13.81
CA LEU A 125 5.52 -14.16 13.31
C LEU A 125 6.86 -14.30 14.01
N ASN A 126 7.57 -13.20 14.27
CA ASN A 126 8.81 -13.20 15.03
C ASN A 126 8.60 -13.60 16.48
N ASP A 127 7.56 -13.10 17.14
CA ASP A 127 7.20 -13.49 18.50
C ASP A 127 6.94 -15.00 18.59
N ALA A 128 6.23 -15.57 17.61
CA ALA A 128 6.01 -17.02 17.55
C ALA A 128 7.33 -17.79 17.39
N MET A 129 8.25 -17.30 16.55
CA MET A 129 9.56 -17.90 16.38
C MET A 129 10.42 -17.82 17.65
N GLN A 130 10.41 -16.69 18.36
CA GLN A 130 11.11 -16.57 19.64
C GLN A 130 10.57 -17.56 20.68
N GLN A 131 9.25 -17.76 20.73
CA GLN A 131 8.65 -18.76 21.62
C GLN A 131 9.15 -20.18 21.28
N LEU A 132 9.23 -20.56 20.00
CA LEU A 132 9.77 -21.84 19.57
C LEU A 132 11.23 -22.02 20.01
N ILE A 133 12.07 -21.00 19.77
CA ILE A 133 13.50 -21.05 20.13
C ILE A 133 13.68 -21.16 21.65
N LYS A 134 12.91 -20.42 22.45
CA LYS A 134 12.96 -20.49 23.92
C LYS A 134 12.55 -21.85 24.45
N LEU A 135 11.50 -22.46 23.90
CA LEU A 135 11.01 -23.77 24.33
C LEU A 135 12.01 -24.91 23.98
N LYS A 136 12.50 -24.94 22.75
CA LYS A 136 13.43 -26.00 22.31
C LYS A 136 14.87 -25.74 22.72
N GLY A 137 15.29 -24.49 22.84
CA GLY A 137 16.61 -24.13 23.36
C GLY A 137 16.83 -24.62 24.80
N ASN A 138 15.78 -24.64 25.62
CA ASN A 138 15.83 -25.24 26.98
C ASN A 138 15.82 -26.78 26.99
N SER A 139 15.34 -27.41 25.91
CA SER A 139 15.21 -28.89 25.84
C SER A 139 16.36 -29.58 25.09
N SER A 140 17.35 -28.82 24.57
CA SER A 140 18.44 -29.34 23.71
C SER A 140 17.96 -30.15 22.48
N GLU A 141 16.70 -29.94 22.07
CA GLU A 141 16.11 -30.58 20.91
C GLU A 141 16.39 -29.79 19.62
N THR A 142 16.63 -30.51 18.54
CA THR A 142 16.77 -29.86 17.21
C THR A 142 15.42 -29.41 16.70
N ILE A 143 15.35 -28.14 16.23
CA ILE A 143 14.14 -27.59 15.63
C ILE A 143 13.86 -28.30 14.30
N THR A 144 12.69 -28.93 14.19
CA THR A 144 12.25 -29.60 12.97
C THR A 144 11.46 -28.64 12.06
N LYS A 145 11.28 -29.05 10.79
CA LYS A 145 10.46 -28.25 9.85
C LYS A 145 8.98 -28.25 10.24
N GLU A 146 8.50 -29.32 10.83
CA GLU A 146 7.15 -29.44 11.34
C GLU A 146 6.90 -28.43 12.46
N ASP A 147 7.83 -28.32 13.39
CA ASP A 147 7.75 -27.33 14.48
C ASP A 147 7.68 -25.90 13.92
N LEU A 148 8.58 -25.58 12.98
CA LEU A 148 8.62 -24.28 12.34
C LEU A 148 7.28 -23.93 11.71
N ARG A 149 6.69 -24.87 10.99
CA ARG A 149 5.40 -24.71 10.32
C ARG A 149 4.25 -24.49 11.31
N GLU A 150 4.22 -25.30 12.37
CA GLU A 150 3.19 -25.20 13.41
C GLU A 150 3.22 -23.84 14.11
N TYR A 151 4.41 -23.36 14.50
CA TYR A 151 4.54 -22.07 15.17
C TYR A 151 4.25 -20.87 14.26
N VAL A 152 4.62 -20.93 12.98
CA VAL A 152 4.25 -19.89 12.00
C VAL A 152 2.74 -19.84 11.80
N ILE A 153 2.07 -20.99 11.66
CA ILE A 153 0.60 -21.05 11.55
C ILE A 153 -0.06 -20.51 12.82
N HIS A 154 0.44 -20.87 13.98
CA HIS A 154 -0.08 -20.41 15.26
C HIS A 154 0.09 -18.88 15.43
N GLY A 155 1.25 -18.34 15.07
CA GLY A 155 1.51 -16.89 15.07
C GLY A 155 0.59 -16.13 14.12
N ALA A 156 0.42 -16.63 12.89
CA ALA A 156 -0.50 -16.04 11.91
C ALA A 156 -1.96 -16.11 12.40
N ALA A 157 -2.40 -17.24 12.98
CA ALA A 157 -3.75 -17.43 13.49
C ALA A 157 -4.11 -16.45 14.61
N LYS A 158 -3.17 -16.13 15.50
CA LYS A 158 -3.38 -15.12 16.55
C LYS A 158 -3.72 -13.74 15.98
N ARG A 159 -3.18 -13.40 14.80
CA ARG A 159 -3.40 -12.10 14.16
C ARG A 159 -4.65 -12.07 13.27
N LEU A 160 -5.17 -13.22 12.85
CA LEU A 160 -6.29 -13.32 11.92
C LEU A 160 -7.55 -12.59 12.47
N ARG A 161 -7.95 -12.86 13.71
CA ARG A 161 -9.15 -12.27 14.30
C ARG A 161 -9.07 -10.74 14.43
N PRO A 162 -8.02 -10.13 15.06
CA PRO A 162 -7.89 -8.68 15.14
C PRO A 162 -7.85 -8.02 13.77
N LYS A 163 -7.16 -8.65 12.79
CA LYS A 163 -7.07 -8.10 11.44
C LYS A 163 -8.41 -8.10 10.71
N LEU A 164 -9.16 -9.18 10.77
CA LEU A 164 -10.49 -9.23 10.17
C LEU A 164 -11.41 -8.17 10.78
N MET A 165 -11.37 -7.96 12.10
CA MET A 165 -12.14 -6.89 12.75
C MET A 165 -11.77 -5.52 12.19
N THR A 166 -10.47 -5.20 12.10
CA THR A 166 -10.00 -3.90 11.58
C THR A 166 -10.44 -3.69 10.13
N VAL A 167 -10.31 -4.72 9.29
CA VAL A 167 -10.74 -4.68 7.88
C VAL A 167 -12.23 -4.44 7.77
N CYS A 168 -13.04 -5.18 8.53
CA CYS A 168 -14.50 -4.99 8.53
C CYS A 168 -14.88 -3.57 8.97
N VAL A 169 -14.30 -3.07 10.07
CA VAL A 169 -14.58 -1.70 10.55
C VAL A 169 -14.20 -0.66 9.50
N SER A 170 -13.02 -0.79 8.88
CA SER A 170 -12.58 0.13 7.82
C SER A 170 -13.51 0.10 6.62
N LEU A 171 -13.92 -1.10 6.17
CA LEU A 171 -14.83 -1.24 5.03
C LEU A 171 -16.23 -0.71 5.34
N PHE A 172 -16.80 -1.04 6.50
CA PHE A 172 -18.11 -0.51 6.90
C PHE A 172 -18.12 1.00 7.05
N GLY A 173 -16.97 1.62 7.42
CA GLY A 173 -16.82 3.07 7.47
C GLY A 173 -16.69 3.72 6.09
N LEU A 174 -16.05 3.07 5.13
CA LEU A 174 -15.77 3.64 3.81
C LEU A 174 -16.86 3.34 2.77
N VAL A 175 -17.46 2.16 2.82
CA VAL A 175 -18.45 1.67 1.85
C VAL A 175 -19.65 2.62 1.69
N PRO A 176 -20.25 3.22 2.73
CA PRO A 176 -21.36 4.14 2.56
C PRO A 176 -21.05 5.37 1.69
N VAL A 177 -19.78 5.80 1.63
CA VAL A 177 -19.35 6.93 0.81
C VAL A 177 -19.55 6.67 -0.69
N LEU A 178 -19.53 5.39 -1.12
CA LEU A 178 -19.72 5.02 -2.53
C LEU A 178 -21.13 5.35 -3.06
N TRP A 179 -22.13 5.35 -2.19
CA TRP A 179 -23.53 5.68 -2.52
C TRP A 179 -23.97 7.04 -1.97
N ALA A 180 -23.06 7.78 -1.36
CA ALA A 180 -23.36 9.12 -0.89
C ALA A 180 -23.69 10.03 -2.09
N THR A 181 -24.61 10.97 -1.89
CA THR A 181 -25.00 11.98 -2.86
C THR A 181 -24.95 13.34 -2.21
N GLY A 182 -24.49 14.36 -2.94
CA GLY A 182 -24.41 15.72 -2.43
C GLY A 182 -23.08 16.40 -2.72
N VAL A 183 -22.93 17.61 -2.18
CA VAL A 183 -21.75 18.45 -2.40
C VAL A 183 -20.52 17.79 -1.75
N GLY A 184 -19.43 17.66 -2.51
CA GLY A 184 -18.16 17.11 -2.03
C GLY A 184 -17.99 15.60 -2.24
N VAL A 185 -19.03 14.87 -2.63
CA VAL A 185 -18.96 13.43 -2.93
C VAL A 185 -18.00 13.16 -4.09
N ASP A 186 -18.00 14.02 -5.11
CA ASP A 186 -17.09 13.95 -6.26
C ASP A 186 -15.60 13.96 -5.88
N VAL A 187 -15.26 14.51 -4.70
CA VAL A 187 -13.91 14.51 -4.17
C VAL A 187 -13.68 13.32 -3.24
N MET A 188 -14.69 12.93 -2.45
CA MET A 188 -14.56 11.86 -1.46
C MET A 188 -14.51 10.47 -2.10
N GLN A 189 -15.36 10.21 -3.12
CA GLN A 189 -15.38 8.91 -3.79
C GLN A 189 -14.03 8.51 -4.40
N PRO A 190 -13.34 9.38 -5.17
CA PRO A 190 -12.02 9.06 -5.70
C PRO A 190 -10.96 8.73 -4.63
N ILE A 191 -11.08 9.30 -3.42
CA ILE A 191 -10.17 9.01 -2.31
C ILE A 191 -10.45 7.62 -1.72
N VAL A 192 -11.72 7.29 -1.54
CA VAL A 192 -12.16 6.08 -0.85
C VAL A 192 -12.02 4.82 -1.70
N LEU A 193 -12.21 4.93 -3.01
CA LEU A 193 -12.16 3.79 -3.94
C LEU A 193 -10.85 3.00 -3.87
N PRO A 194 -9.66 3.62 -4.02
CA PRO A 194 -8.40 2.88 -3.91
C PRO A 194 -8.19 2.30 -2.50
N MET A 195 -8.70 2.96 -1.46
CA MET A 195 -8.59 2.45 -0.09
C MET A 195 -9.40 1.16 0.10
N ILE A 196 -10.64 1.09 -0.38
CA ILE A 196 -11.47 -0.12 -0.29
C ILE A 196 -10.80 -1.28 -1.02
N GLY A 197 -10.45 -1.10 -2.29
CA GLY A 197 -9.81 -2.14 -3.09
C GLY A 197 -8.48 -2.62 -2.50
N GLY A 198 -7.66 -1.67 -2.08
CA GLY A 198 -6.34 -1.97 -1.53
C GLY A 198 -6.38 -2.61 -0.14
N VAL A 199 -7.32 -2.23 0.73
CA VAL A 199 -7.50 -2.88 2.04
C VAL A 199 -7.92 -4.34 1.88
N LEU A 200 -8.81 -4.65 0.94
CA LEU A 200 -9.22 -6.03 0.66
C LEU A 200 -8.05 -6.89 0.17
N THR A 201 -7.33 -6.42 -0.84
CA THR A 201 -6.22 -7.19 -1.43
C THR A 201 -5.02 -7.30 -0.49
N SER A 202 -4.62 -6.22 0.20
CA SER A 202 -3.54 -6.25 1.17
C SER A 202 -3.85 -7.17 2.35
N SER A 203 -5.09 -7.19 2.81
CA SER A 203 -5.51 -8.07 3.91
C SER A 203 -5.45 -9.54 3.51
N THR A 204 -5.89 -9.88 2.31
CA THR A 204 -5.80 -11.24 1.78
C THR A 204 -4.33 -11.67 1.63
N HIS A 205 -3.50 -10.79 1.08
CA HIS A 205 -2.05 -11.03 0.93
C HIS A 205 -1.39 -11.28 2.28
N ILE A 206 -1.65 -10.41 3.28
CA ILE A 206 -1.01 -10.52 4.60
C ILE A 206 -1.42 -11.78 5.33
N LEU A 207 -2.67 -12.20 5.21
CA LEU A 207 -3.14 -13.40 5.91
C LEU A 207 -2.66 -14.70 5.27
N LEU A 208 -2.47 -14.74 3.95
CA LEU A 208 -2.13 -15.96 3.22
C LEU A 208 -0.67 -15.98 2.78
N VAL A 209 -0.22 -14.92 2.12
CA VAL A 209 1.09 -14.91 1.42
C VAL A 209 2.23 -14.56 2.38
N THR A 210 2.03 -13.59 3.27
CA THR A 210 3.11 -13.16 4.19
C THR A 210 3.59 -14.29 5.11
N PRO A 211 2.73 -15.09 5.79
CA PRO A 211 3.19 -16.22 6.59
C PRO A 211 3.92 -17.29 5.77
N LEU A 212 3.47 -17.50 4.53
CA LEU A 212 4.10 -18.48 3.63
C LEU A 212 5.51 -18.05 3.23
N ILE A 213 5.69 -16.78 2.83
CA ILE A 213 7.01 -16.25 2.46
C ILE A 213 7.93 -16.24 3.69
N PHE A 214 7.40 -15.88 4.86
CA PHE A 214 8.15 -15.93 6.13
C PHE A 214 8.61 -17.35 6.45
N LEU A 215 7.73 -18.34 6.34
CA LEU A 215 8.05 -19.76 6.53
C LEU A 215 9.16 -20.21 5.58
N MET A 216 9.03 -19.95 4.28
CA MET A 216 10.05 -20.28 3.28
C MET A 216 11.40 -19.62 3.59
N SER A 217 11.37 -18.36 4.04
CA SER A 217 12.58 -17.64 4.44
C SER A 217 13.29 -18.30 5.63
N LYS A 218 12.53 -18.69 6.65
CA LYS A 218 13.08 -19.35 7.85
C LYS A 218 13.47 -20.81 7.60
N GLU A 219 12.77 -21.54 6.74
CA GLU A 219 13.20 -22.87 6.29
C GLU A 219 14.53 -22.82 5.52
N TYR A 220 14.70 -21.82 4.66
CA TYR A 220 15.95 -21.61 3.95
C TYR A 220 17.11 -21.28 4.91
N GLU A 221 16.84 -20.47 5.93
CA GLU A 221 17.81 -20.13 6.97
C GLU A 221 18.23 -21.35 7.78
N LEU A 222 17.26 -22.15 8.23
CA LEU A 222 17.50 -23.41 8.95
C LEU A 222 18.34 -24.39 8.12
N ARG A 223 18.04 -24.51 6.82
CA ARG A 223 18.76 -25.41 5.89
C ARG A 223 20.19 -24.96 5.64
N LYS A 224 20.46 -23.64 5.58
CA LYS A 224 21.77 -23.09 5.23
C LYS A 224 22.71 -22.95 6.43
N TYR A 225 22.19 -22.53 7.57
CA TYR A 225 22.99 -22.20 8.75
C TYR A 225 22.81 -23.18 9.91
N GLY A 226 21.84 -24.08 9.86
CA GLY A 226 21.53 -25.03 10.95
C GLY A 226 21.04 -24.36 12.25
N LYS A 227 20.87 -23.05 12.26
CA LYS A 227 20.39 -22.23 13.38
C LYS A 227 19.39 -21.21 12.88
N LEU A 228 18.40 -20.89 13.68
CA LEU A 228 17.45 -19.79 13.44
C LEU A 228 17.94 -18.56 14.20
N GLU A 229 18.16 -17.47 13.48
CA GLU A 229 18.40 -16.16 14.07
C GLU A 229 17.07 -15.39 14.08
N VAL A 230 16.63 -14.98 15.25
CA VAL A 230 15.51 -14.05 15.42
C VAL A 230 16.06 -12.84 16.15
N HIS A 231 15.97 -11.67 15.50
CA HIS A 231 16.36 -10.44 16.13
C HIS A 231 15.30 -10.04 17.16
N ASP A 232 15.74 -9.71 18.38
CA ASP A 232 14.85 -9.20 19.41
C ASP A 232 14.27 -7.85 18.99
N VAL A 233 12.96 -7.82 18.84
CA VAL A 233 12.22 -6.59 18.47
C VAL A 233 11.92 -5.73 19.72
N HIS A 234 12.27 -6.24 20.90
CA HIS A 234 12.05 -5.56 22.17
C HIS A 234 13.37 -5.19 22.86
N HIS A 235 13.72 -3.92 22.76
CA HIS A 235 14.45 -3.16 23.78
C HIS A 235 13.71 -1.87 24.06
#